data_fc7b2c7e3c2ed7d5c05576f66949ad14
#
_entry.id   fc7b2c7e3c2ed7d5c05576f66949ad14
#
_cell.length_a   1.000
_cell.length_b   1.000
_cell.length_c   1.000
_cell.angle_alpha   90.00
_cell.angle_beta   90.00
_cell.angle_gamma   90.00
#
_symmetry.space_group_name_H-M   'P 1'
#
loop_
_entity.id
_entity.type
_entity.pdbx_description
1 polymer ?
#
loop_
_entity_poly.entity_id
_entity_poly.type
_entity_poly.pdbx_seq_one_letter_code
_entity_poly.pdbx_strand_id
1 'polypeptide(L)'
;MSEAPKTDQNQGMDISTILNNPQVPKLYINRTLVGNTVSDMFVIAQSTGTAPTVVQMSFITAKTLAEDILRMVSEFESKTGQKILSMKEIQDKMAKQFSGTTM
;
A
#
# COMPACT_ATOMS: atom_id res chain seq x y z
N MET A 1 33.16 -3.17 -0.47
CA MET A 1 32.50 -2.95 -0.33
C MET A 1 31.91 -2.46 -0.08
N SER A 2 31.83 -2.30 -0.09
CA SER A 2 31.22 -2.00 0.23
C SER A 2 30.43 -1.45 0.00
N GLU A 3 30.18 -1.01 -0.35
CA GLU A 3 29.31 -0.49 -0.51
C GLU A 3 28.26 -0.78 -0.38
N ALA A 4 28.30 -1.14 -0.37
CA ALA A 4 27.27 -1.88 -0.18
C ALA A 4 26.27 -1.50 0.73
N PRO A 5 26.54 -1.12 1.73
CA PRO A 5 25.58 -1.00 2.74
C PRO A 5 24.44 -0.13 2.44
N LYS A 6 24.64 0.95 1.91
CA LYS A 6 23.59 1.80 1.78
C LYS A 6 22.57 1.31 0.91
N THR A 7 22.96 0.48 0.07
CA THR A 7 22.00 -0.05 -0.78
C THR A 7 21.50 -1.32 -0.28
N ASP A 8 21.91 -1.68 0.88
CA ASP A 8 21.54 -2.94 1.40
C ASP A 8 20.13 -3.25 1.31
N GLN A 9 19.29 -2.32 1.59
CA GLN A 9 17.90 -2.57 1.56
C GLN A 9 17.44 -2.94 0.21
N ASN A 10 18.09 -2.41 -0.81
CA ASN A 10 17.65 -2.64 -2.16
C ASN A 10 18.50 -3.59 -2.91
N GLN A 11 19.58 -4.05 -2.30
CA GLN A 11 20.47 -4.89 -3.03
C GLN A 11 19.90 -6.17 -3.48
N GLY A 12 19.11 -6.79 -2.69
CA GLY A 12 18.48 -8.01 -3.08
C GLY A 12 17.18 -7.79 -3.78
N MET A 13 16.85 -6.54 -4.05
CA MET A 13 15.54 -6.23 -4.56
C MET A 13 15.63 -5.36 -5.78
N ASP A 14 16.14 -5.94 -6.86
CA ASP A 14 16.11 -5.26 -8.14
C ASP A 14 14.69 -5.30 -8.64
N ILE A 15 14.05 -4.15 -8.63
CA ILE A 15 12.62 -4.05 -8.90
C ILE A 15 12.26 -4.63 -10.27
N SER A 16 12.97 -4.23 -11.31
CA SER A 16 12.57 -4.68 -12.62
C SER A 16 12.77 -6.18 -12.79
N THR A 17 13.82 -6.73 -12.20
CA THR A 17 14.05 -8.16 -12.27
C THR A 17 12.94 -8.92 -11.57
N ILE A 18 12.52 -8.43 -10.39
CA ILE A 18 11.47 -9.09 -9.64
C ILE A 18 10.14 -8.99 -10.38
N LEU A 19 9.82 -7.82 -10.89
CA LEU A 19 8.54 -7.63 -11.58
C LEU A 19 8.44 -8.47 -12.84
N ASN A 20 9.57 -8.72 -13.49
CA ASN A 20 9.56 -9.47 -14.74
C ASN A 20 9.77 -10.96 -14.55
N ASN A 21 9.96 -11.41 -13.32
CA ASN A 21 10.19 -12.82 -13.05
C ASN A 21 8.86 -13.56 -12.93
N PRO A 22 8.53 -14.48 -13.85
CA PRO A 22 7.27 -15.17 -13.78
C PRO A 22 7.12 -16.08 -12.57
N GLN A 23 8.21 -16.39 -11.88
CA GLN A 23 8.16 -17.19 -10.68
C GLN A 23 7.72 -16.40 -9.46
N VAL A 24 7.77 -15.08 -9.54
CA VAL A 24 7.36 -14.24 -8.42
C VAL A 24 5.87 -13.98 -8.53
N PRO A 25 5.07 -14.38 -7.54
CA PRO A 25 3.64 -14.15 -7.60
C PRO A 25 3.30 -12.67 -7.54
N LYS A 26 2.28 -12.28 -8.27
CA LYS A 26 1.80 -10.92 -8.26
C LYS A 26 0.33 -10.93 -7.92
N LEU A 27 -0.02 -10.09 -6.96
CA LEU A 27 -1.41 -10.02 -6.52
C LEU A 27 -1.94 -8.63 -6.82
N TYR A 28 -3.11 -8.57 -7.40
CA TYR A 28 -3.82 -7.31 -7.50
C TYR A 28 -4.80 -7.26 -6.35
N ILE A 29 -4.72 -6.23 -5.52
CA ILE A 29 -5.61 -6.15 -4.38
C ILE A 29 -6.44 -4.88 -4.48
N ASN A 30 -7.69 -4.97 -4.05
CA ASN A 30 -8.56 -3.81 -4.00
C ASN A 30 -9.31 -3.71 -2.67
N ARG A 31 -8.98 -4.58 -1.72
CA ARG A 31 -9.53 -4.50 -0.37
C ARG A 31 -8.44 -4.80 0.62
N THR A 32 -8.37 -4.02 1.68
CA THR A 32 -7.38 -4.27 2.73
C THR A 32 -8.01 -4.04 4.09
N LEU A 33 -7.54 -4.82 5.05
CA LEU A 33 -7.81 -4.58 6.46
C LEU A 33 -6.48 -4.65 7.18
N VAL A 34 -6.30 -3.78 8.13
CA VAL A 34 -5.06 -3.70 8.88
C VAL A 34 -5.35 -3.96 10.34
N GLY A 35 -4.52 -4.74 10.98
CA GLY A 35 -4.65 -4.99 12.40
C GLY A 35 -3.30 -5.26 13.01
N ASN A 36 -3.31 -5.56 14.29
CA ASN A 36 -2.04 -5.85 14.95
C ASN A 36 -2.24 -6.84 16.09
N THR A 37 -1.16 -7.53 16.39
CA THR A 37 -1.06 -8.33 17.58
C THR A 37 -0.21 -7.56 18.57
N VAL A 38 0.21 -8.21 19.64
CA VAL A 38 1.08 -7.57 20.63
C VAL A 38 2.41 -7.18 20.01
N SER A 39 2.91 -7.96 19.08
CA SER A 39 4.26 -7.76 18.57
C SER A 39 4.34 -7.40 17.09
N ASP A 40 3.29 -7.61 16.32
CA ASP A 40 3.35 -7.44 14.87
C ASP A 40 2.13 -6.75 14.31
N MET A 41 2.31 -6.22 13.13
CA MET A 41 1.22 -5.72 12.32
C MET A 41 0.87 -6.74 11.26
N PHE A 42 -0.37 -6.71 10.78
CA PHE A 42 -0.73 -7.51 9.62
C PHE A 42 -1.66 -6.74 8.70
N VAL A 43 -1.59 -7.10 7.45
CA VAL A 43 -2.49 -6.57 6.42
C VAL A 43 -3.19 -7.76 5.81
N ILE A 44 -4.51 -7.72 5.82
CA ILE A 44 -5.29 -8.71 5.07
C ILE A 44 -5.61 -8.07 3.74
N ALA A 45 -5.17 -8.69 2.67
CA ALA A 45 -5.30 -8.15 1.33
C ALA A 45 -6.11 -9.10 0.47
N GLN A 46 -6.97 -8.53 -0.35
CA GLN A 46 -7.88 -9.36 -1.14
C GLN A 46 -8.23 -8.69 -2.45
N SER A 47 -8.37 -9.48 -3.48
CA SER A 47 -9.01 -9.05 -4.70
C SER A 47 -10.43 -9.60 -4.67
N THR A 48 -11.38 -8.82 -5.15
CA THR A 48 -12.78 -9.23 -5.14
C THR A 48 -12.92 -10.61 -5.79
N GLY A 49 -13.57 -11.51 -5.09
CA GLY A 49 -13.81 -12.85 -5.61
C GLY A 49 -12.71 -13.86 -5.35
N THR A 50 -11.66 -13.47 -4.66
CA THR A 50 -10.58 -14.39 -4.36
C THR A 50 -10.40 -14.52 -2.85
N ALA A 51 -9.65 -15.53 -2.45
CA ALA A 51 -9.34 -15.73 -1.04
C ALA A 51 -8.39 -14.64 -0.54
N PRO A 52 -8.50 -14.25 0.71
CA PRO A 52 -7.61 -13.24 1.25
C PRO A 52 -6.21 -13.76 1.49
N THR A 53 -5.26 -12.86 1.48
CA THR A 53 -3.87 -13.13 1.81
C THR A 53 -3.50 -12.29 3.01
N VAL A 54 -2.76 -12.88 3.94
CA VAL A 54 -2.31 -12.16 5.13
C VAL A 54 -0.82 -11.89 5.00
N VAL A 55 -0.44 -10.64 5.19
CA VAL A 55 0.97 -10.26 5.20
C VAL A 55 1.28 -9.73 6.59
N GLN A 56 2.25 -10.32 7.24
CA GLN A 56 2.65 -9.93 8.58
C GLN A 56 3.98 -9.23 8.54
N MET A 57 4.17 -8.26 9.42
CA MET A 57 5.40 -7.50 9.43
C MET A 57 5.60 -6.86 10.80
N SER A 58 6.84 -6.46 11.08
CA SER A 58 7.12 -5.73 12.30
C SER A 58 6.49 -4.34 12.23
N PHE A 59 6.36 -3.69 13.39
CA PHE A 59 5.83 -2.33 13.40
C PHE A 59 6.73 -1.38 12.63
N ILE A 60 8.03 -1.58 12.69
CA ILE A 60 8.97 -0.72 11.96
C ILE A 60 8.78 -0.87 10.45
N THR A 61 8.66 -2.11 9.98
CA THR A 61 8.43 -2.37 8.57
C THR A 61 7.10 -1.77 8.13
N ALA A 62 6.08 -1.89 8.97
CA ALA A 62 4.76 -1.36 8.63
C ALA A 62 4.80 0.15 8.48
N LYS A 63 5.47 0.84 9.39
CA LYS A 63 5.55 2.28 9.31
C LYS A 63 6.34 2.72 8.09
N THR A 64 7.44 2.05 7.82
CA THR A 64 8.25 2.35 6.64
C THR A 64 7.45 2.14 5.36
N LEU A 65 6.73 1.03 5.28
CA LEU A 65 5.90 0.74 4.12
C LEU A 65 4.84 1.80 3.91
N ALA A 66 4.19 2.21 5.00
CA ALA A 66 3.14 3.22 4.89
C ALA A 66 3.70 4.55 4.39
N GLU A 67 4.85 4.95 4.89
CA GLU A 67 5.48 6.17 4.44
C GLU A 67 5.88 6.11 2.98
N ASP A 68 6.42 4.96 2.56
CA ASP A 68 6.85 4.79 1.18
C ASP A 68 5.67 4.82 0.23
N ILE A 69 4.58 4.17 0.59
CA ILE A 69 3.40 4.17 -0.26
C ILE A 69 2.84 5.58 -0.39
N LEU A 70 2.73 6.30 0.73
CA LEU A 70 2.21 7.66 0.68
C LEU A 70 3.09 8.57 -0.16
N ARG A 71 4.40 8.40 -0.06
CA ARG A 71 5.32 9.18 -0.86
C ARG A 71 5.12 8.93 -2.35
N MET A 72 4.98 7.66 -2.73
CA MET A 72 4.79 7.32 -4.13
C MET A 72 3.48 7.86 -4.68
N VAL A 73 2.42 7.79 -3.89
CA VAL A 73 1.13 8.34 -4.29
C VAL A 73 1.24 9.86 -4.46
N SER A 74 1.92 10.52 -3.53
CA SER A 74 2.11 11.98 -3.62
C SER A 74 2.89 12.37 -4.85
N GLU A 75 3.91 11.60 -5.19
CA GLU A 75 4.69 11.88 -6.39
C GLU A 75 3.83 11.74 -7.64
N PHE A 76 3.00 10.72 -7.68
CA PHE A 76 2.11 10.53 -8.80
C PHE A 76 1.14 11.69 -8.92
N GLU A 77 0.56 12.11 -7.80
CA GLU A 77 -0.36 13.24 -7.79
C GLU A 77 0.31 14.50 -8.30
N SER A 78 1.53 14.72 -7.88
CA SER A 78 2.28 15.89 -8.27
C SER A 78 2.59 15.89 -9.75
N LYS A 79 2.96 14.75 -10.30
CA LYS A 79 3.34 14.66 -11.70
C LYS A 79 2.15 14.71 -12.65
N THR A 80 1.01 14.22 -12.21
CA THR A 80 -0.16 14.12 -13.08
C THR A 80 -1.18 15.22 -12.85
N GLY A 81 -1.05 15.95 -11.75
CA GLY A 81 -2.06 16.93 -11.38
C GLY A 81 -3.34 16.31 -10.86
N GLN A 82 -3.37 15.01 -10.68
CA GLN A 82 -4.55 14.32 -10.18
C GLN A 82 -4.49 14.20 -8.68
N LYS A 83 -5.64 14.30 -8.04
CA LYS A 83 -5.76 14.05 -6.62
C LYS A 83 -6.39 12.67 -6.44
N ILE A 84 -5.70 11.79 -5.73
CA ILE A 84 -6.22 10.46 -5.46
C ILE A 84 -6.87 10.47 -4.10
N LEU A 85 -8.13 10.06 -4.05
CA LEU A 85 -8.86 10.02 -2.80
C LEU A 85 -8.86 8.60 -2.26
N SER A 86 -8.64 8.48 -0.96
CA SER A 86 -8.78 7.19 -0.31
C SER A 86 -10.27 6.86 -0.20
N MET A 87 -10.56 5.61 0.09
CA MET A 87 -11.96 5.20 0.26
C MET A 87 -12.64 6.01 1.35
N LYS A 88 -11.92 6.28 2.44
CA LYS A 88 -12.47 7.07 3.51
C LYS A 88 -12.80 8.48 3.04
N GLU A 89 -11.93 9.08 2.26
CA GLU A 89 -12.17 10.42 1.74
C GLU A 89 -13.36 10.44 0.80
N ILE A 90 -13.49 9.41 -0.03
CA ILE A 90 -14.64 9.29 -0.92
C ILE A 90 -15.92 9.17 -0.12
N GLN A 91 -15.93 8.34 0.90
CA GLN A 91 -17.10 8.15 1.73
C GLN A 91 -17.47 9.42 2.48
N ASP A 92 -16.48 10.13 2.98
CA ASP A 92 -16.72 11.39 3.68
C ASP A 92 -17.34 12.42 2.74
N LYS A 93 -16.86 12.50 1.52
CA LYS A 93 -17.43 13.42 0.56
C LYS A 93 -18.85 13.06 0.18
N MET A 94 -19.10 11.79 0.00
CA MET A 94 -20.45 11.34 -0.32
C MET A 94 -21.41 11.60 0.83
N ALA A 95 -20.99 11.35 2.03
CA ALA A 95 -21.83 11.60 3.20
C ALA A 95 -22.17 13.06 3.31
N LYS A 96 -21.20 13.93 3.09
CA LYS A 96 -21.43 15.34 3.13
C LYS A 96 -22.40 15.77 2.06
N GLN A 97 -22.26 15.24 0.87
CA GLN A 97 -23.12 15.58 -0.23
C GLN A 97 -24.54 15.12 0.02
N PHE A 98 -24.69 13.90 0.51
CA PHE A 98 -26.03 13.39 0.84
C PHE A 98 -26.67 14.17 1.96
N SER A 99 -25.90 14.55 2.94
CA SER A 99 -26.43 15.37 4.01
C SER A 99 -26.97 16.67 3.48
N GLY A 100 -26.27 17.25 2.51
CA GLY A 100 -26.70 18.50 1.94
C GLY A 100 -27.92 18.36 1.08
N THR A 101 -28.17 17.19 0.54
CA THR A 101 -29.31 17.03 -0.36
C THR A 101 -30.55 16.56 0.32
N THR A 102 -30.43 16.04 1.47
CA THR A 102 -31.61 15.52 2.14
C THR A 102 -32.48 16.60 2.69
N MET A 103 -32.12 17.77 2.52
CA MET A 103 -32.93 18.81 3.02
C MET A 103 -34.07 19.14 2.15
#